data_2446922fb41b22c7ab27443cd6889e8f
#
_entry.id   2446922fb41b22c7ab27443cd6889e8f
#
_cell.length_a   1.000
_cell.length_b   1.000
_cell.length_c   1.000
_cell.angle_alpha   90.00
_cell.angle_beta   90.00
_cell.angle_gamma   90.00
#
_symmetry.space_group_name_H-M   'P 1'
#
loop_
_entity.id
_entity.type
_entity.pdbx_description
1 polymer ?
#
loop_
_entity_poly.entity_id
_entity_poly.type
_entity_poly.pdbx_seq_one_letter_code
_entity_poly.pdbx_strand_id
1 'polypeptide(L)'
;MPKDFEETGVLDHVAKLSSAEDIFTYLLVPYEQEIVNVSRLHIMKRLGQYMREAEFAGMDDNAIFLELRAALKKAYLDFVESTPRKEKVFKVFRDEAEKHARRFVGIDTIGLANQ
;
A
#
# COMPACT_ATOMS: atom_id res chain seq x y z
N MET A 1 -11.17 -5.50 24.48
CA MET A 1 -10.55 -6.66 24.64
C MET A 1 -9.44 -6.89 23.76
N PRO A 2 -8.32 -7.16 24.31
CA PRO A 2 -7.18 -7.40 23.48
C PRO A 2 -7.38 -8.59 22.58
N LYS A 3 -8.14 -9.53 23.07
CA LYS A 3 -8.37 -10.66 22.27
C LYS A 3 -9.12 -10.36 21.02
N ASP A 4 -10.11 -9.55 21.10
CA ASP A 4 -10.82 -9.14 19.93
C ASP A 4 -9.92 -8.45 18.97
N PHE A 5 -9.07 -7.60 19.47
CA PHE A 5 -8.16 -6.88 18.64
C PHE A 5 -7.24 -7.84 17.90
N GLU A 6 -6.75 -8.82 18.60
CA GLU A 6 -5.87 -9.76 17.97
C GLU A 6 -6.57 -10.61 16.96
N GLU A 7 -7.81 -10.93 17.23
CA GLU A 7 -8.51 -11.80 16.32
C GLU A 7 -8.91 -11.11 15.04
N THR A 8 -9.09 -9.80 15.10
CA THR A 8 -9.53 -9.13 13.89
C THR A 8 -8.42 -9.08 12.86
N GLY A 9 -7.19 -8.86 13.29
CA GLY A 9 -6.11 -8.84 12.35
C GLY A 9 -6.19 -7.70 11.37
N VAL A 10 -5.34 -7.74 10.38
CA VAL A 10 -5.21 -6.68 9.40
C VAL A 10 -6.42 -6.60 8.49
N LEU A 11 -6.91 -7.75 8.03
CA LEU A 11 -8.04 -7.72 7.11
C LEU A 11 -9.28 -7.13 7.75
N ASP A 12 -9.54 -7.50 9.00
CA ASP A 12 -10.69 -6.96 9.69
C ASP A 12 -10.53 -5.49 9.98
N HIS A 13 -9.32 -5.08 10.30
CA HIS A 13 -9.09 -3.67 10.56
C HIS A 13 -9.38 -2.84 9.33
N VAL A 14 -8.88 -3.27 8.19
CA VAL A 14 -9.09 -2.54 6.95
C VAL A 14 -10.58 -2.50 6.60
N ALA A 15 -11.28 -3.59 6.87
CA ALA A 15 -12.70 -3.63 6.56
C ALA A 15 -13.52 -2.65 7.38
N LYS A 16 -13.00 -2.24 8.53
CA LYS A 16 -13.72 -1.31 9.39
C LYS A 16 -13.40 0.14 9.13
N LEU A 17 -12.42 0.41 8.30
CA LEU A 17 -12.07 1.79 8.01
C LEU A 17 -13.13 2.38 7.10
N SER A 18 -13.45 3.64 7.36
CA SER A 18 -14.58 4.23 6.70
C SER A 18 -14.25 5.11 5.51
N SER A 19 -13.00 5.37 5.26
CA SER A 19 -12.66 6.22 4.13
C SER A 19 -11.42 5.70 3.43
N ALA A 20 -11.28 6.08 2.18
CA ALA A 20 -10.11 5.70 1.41
C ALA A 20 -8.86 6.28 2.06
N GLU A 21 -8.95 7.50 2.52
CA GLU A 21 -7.78 8.14 3.15
C GLU A 21 -7.31 7.36 4.36
N ASP A 22 -8.25 6.84 5.13
CA ASP A 22 -7.87 6.04 6.29
C ASP A 22 -7.13 4.78 5.87
N ILE A 23 -7.56 4.17 4.79
CA ILE A 23 -6.91 2.96 4.30
C ILE A 23 -5.51 3.26 3.81
N PHE A 24 -5.34 4.34 3.06
CA PHE A 24 -4.02 4.74 2.62
C PHE A 24 -3.11 4.99 3.81
N THR A 25 -3.63 5.66 4.83
CA THR A 25 -2.83 5.97 6.00
C THR A 25 -2.46 4.71 6.77
N TYR A 26 -3.41 3.82 6.96
CA TYR A 26 -3.16 2.60 7.70
C TYR A 26 -2.11 1.75 7.00
N LEU A 27 -2.19 1.66 5.68
CA LEU A 27 -1.27 0.82 4.91
C LEU A 27 0.01 1.56 4.54
N LEU A 28 0.14 2.79 4.98
CA LEU A 28 1.36 3.58 4.77
C LEU A 28 1.68 3.79 3.30
N VAL A 29 0.64 4.05 2.52
CA VAL A 29 0.81 4.35 1.10
C VAL A 29 0.63 5.84 0.89
N PRO A 30 1.64 6.54 0.41
CA PRO A 30 1.48 7.98 0.15
C PRO A 30 0.52 8.20 -1.02
N TYR A 31 -0.19 9.31 -0.99
CA TYR A 31 -1.15 9.59 -2.05
C TYR A 31 -1.32 11.08 -2.23
N GLU A 32 -1.81 11.46 -3.42
CA GLU A 32 -2.18 12.81 -3.73
C GLU A 32 -3.67 12.94 -3.51
N GLN A 33 -4.06 13.87 -2.66
CA GLN A 33 -5.46 14.00 -2.30
C GLN A 33 -6.34 14.26 -3.52
N GLU A 34 -5.83 15.01 -4.47
CA GLU A 34 -6.63 15.33 -5.64
C GLU A 34 -6.96 14.09 -6.46
N ILE A 35 -6.03 13.17 -6.54
CA ILE A 35 -6.27 11.95 -7.27
C ILE A 35 -7.27 11.08 -6.54
N VAL A 36 -7.14 11.00 -5.23
CA VAL A 36 -8.08 10.23 -4.45
C VAL A 36 -9.46 10.84 -4.57
N ASN A 37 -9.57 12.17 -4.55
CA ASN A 37 -10.86 12.80 -4.67
C ASN A 37 -11.57 12.44 -5.96
N VAL A 38 -10.83 12.34 -7.04
CA VAL A 38 -11.41 12.05 -8.33
C VAL A 38 -11.66 10.56 -8.52
N SER A 39 -10.75 9.72 -8.05
CA SER A 39 -10.78 8.30 -8.37
C SER A 39 -11.10 7.40 -7.19
N ARG A 40 -11.61 7.96 -6.12
CA ARG A 40 -11.82 7.24 -4.87
C ARG A 40 -12.55 5.92 -5.05
N LEU A 41 -13.68 5.97 -5.72
CA LEU A 41 -14.49 4.77 -5.86
C LEU A 41 -13.81 3.75 -6.74
N HIS A 42 -13.16 4.22 -7.78
CA HIS A 42 -12.45 3.31 -8.69
C HIS A 42 -11.30 2.62 -7.99
N ILE A 43 -10.55 3.38 -7.20
CA ILE A 43 -9.43 2.81 -6.48
C ILE A 43 -9.91 1.77 -5.48
N MET A 44 -10.97 2.09 -4.75
CA MET A 44 -11.49 1.15 -3.75
C MET A 44 -12.02 -0.10 -4.41
N LYS A 45 -12.70 0.05 -5.52
CA LYS A 45 -13.22 -1.10 -6.23
C LYS A 45 -12.10 -1.99 -6.74
N ARG A 46 -11.04 -1.38 -7.29
CA ARG A 46 -9.92 -2.14 -7.80
C ARG A 46 -9.19 -2.83 -6.66
N LEU A 47 -9.04 -2.15 -5.53
CA LEU A 47 -8.43 -2.77 -4.38
C LEU A 47 -9.24 -3.99 -3.96
N GLY A 48 -10.55 -3.88 -3.94
CA GLY A 48 -11.40 -5.01 -3.60
C GLY A 48 -11.18 -6.19 -4.53
N GLN A 49 -11.01 -5.92 -5.82
CA GLN A 49 -10.74 -6.97 -6.76
C GLN A 49 -9.42 -7.66 -6.47
N TYR A 50 -8.38 -6.90 -6.21
CA TYR A 50 -7.09 -7.49 -5.91
C TYR A 50 -7.15 -8.31 -4.62
N MET A 51 -7.92 -7.84 -3.64
CA MET A 51 -8.05 -8.58 -2.40
C MET A 51 -8.76 -9.91 -2.61
N ARG A 52 -9.74 -9.93 -3.50
CA ARG A 52 -10.44 -11.18 -3.78
C ARG A 52 -9.57 -12.17 -4.53
N GLU A 53 -8.64 -11.66 -5.32
CA GLU A 53 -7.76 -12.53 -6.07
C GLU A 53 -6.59 -13.03 -5.24
N ALA A 54 -6.31 -12.38 -4.13
CA ALA A 54 -5.16 -12.74 -3.33
C ALA A 54 -5.47 -13.93 -2.46
N GLU A 55 -4.44 -14.69 -2.16
CA GLU A 55 -4.57 -15.86 -1.30
C GLU A 55 -3.99 -15.52 0.05
N PHE A 56 -4.85 -15.22 1.00
CA PHE A 56 -4.38 -14.83 2.32
C PHE A 56 -4.29 -15.99 3.28
N ALA A 57 -4.80 -17.15 2.89
CA ALA A 57 -4.80 -18.28 3.81
C ALA A 57 -3.37 -18.67 4.16
N GLY A 58 -3.13 -18.85 5.42
CA GLY A 58 -1.79 -19.21 5.86
C GLY A 58 -0.82 -18.07 6.03
N MET A 59 -1.22 -16.85 5.69
CA MET A 59 -0.35 -15.71 5.86
C MET A 59 -0.55 -15.10 7.23
N ASP A 60 0.54 -14.65 7.84
CA ASP A 60 0.39 -13.94 9.12
C ASP A 60 0.04 -12.49 8.83
N ASP A 61 -0.25 -11.74 9.89
CA ASP A 61 -0.70 -10.37 9.73
C ASP A 61 0.31 -9.49 9.03
N ASN A 62 1.57 -9.73 9.29
CA ASN A 62 2.60 -8.94 8.67
C ASN A 62 2.61 -9.16 7.16
N ALA A 63 2.50 -10.39 6.73
CA ALA A 63 2.46 -10.70 5.32
C ALA A 63 1.20 -10.15 4.67
N ILE A 64 0.07 -10.24 5.37
CA ILE A 64 -1.17 -9.70 4.85
C ILE A 64 -1.07 -8.18 4.70
N PHE A 65 -0.48 -7.52 5.67
CA PHE A 65 -0.31 -6.08 5.61
C PHE A 65 0.49 -5.69 4.37
N LEU A 66 1.58 -6.40 4.12
CA LEU A 66 2.42 -6.07 2.97
C LEU A 66 1.71 -6.36 1.65
N GLU A 67 0.93 -7.42 1.64
CA GLU A 67 0.19 -7.76 0.43
C GLU A 67 -0.89 -6.70 0.16
N LEU A 68 -1.60 -6.27 1.19
CA LEU A 68 -2.61 -5.24 1.01
C LEU A 68 -1.98 -3.91 0.62
N ARG A 69 -0.83 -3.61 1.18
CA ARG A 69 -0.14 -2.39 0.83
C ARG A 69 0.23 -2.41 -0.65
N ALA A 70 0.74 -3.52 -1.12
CA ALA A 70 1.09 -3.65 -2.53
C ALA A 70 -0.14 -3.55 -3.41
N ALA A 71 -1.24 -4.15 -2.98
CA ALA A 71 -2.47 -4.11 -3.75
C ALA A 71 -3.03 -2.68 -3.83
N LEU A 72 -3.00 -1.96 -2.72
CA LEU A 72 -3.49 -0.59 -2.72
C LEU A 72 -2.64 0.30 -3.61
N LYS A 73 -1.33 0.14 -3.51
CA LYS A 73 -0.42 0.91 -4.34
C LYS A 73 -0.70 0.63 -5.82
N LYS A 74 -0.89 -0.62 -6.16
CA LYS A 74 -1.16 -0.97 -7.54
C LYS A 74 -2.49 -0.40 -8.01
N ALA A 75 -3.53 -0.50 -7.18
CA ALA A 75 -4.82 0.05 -7.54
C ALA A 75 -4.74 1.56 -7.73
N TYR A 76 -4.01 2.22 -6.86
CA TYR A 76 -3.85 3.66 -6.96
C TYR A 76 -3.13 4.03 -8.26
N LEU A 77 -2.05 3.35 -8.56
CA LEU A 77 -1.27 3.66 -9.75
C LEU A 77 -2.04 3.36 -11.04
N ASP A 78 -2.92 2.37 -10.99
CA ASP A 78 -3.74 2.07 -12.16
C ASP A 78 -4.55 3.28 -12.60
N PHE A 79 -4.98 4.09 -11.65
CA PHE A 79 -5.79 5.24 -11.98
C PHE A 79 -5.00 6.53 -12.08
N VAL A 80 -3.80 6.55 -11.53
CA VAL A 80 -2.93 7.70 -11.65
C VAL A 80 -2.47 7.87 -13.09
N GLU A 81 -2.28 6.77 -13.80
CA GLU A 81 -1.74 6.85 -15.14
C GLU A 81 -2.57 7.67 -16.08
N SER A 82 -3.83 7.88 -15.75
CA SER A 82 -4.66 8.66 -16.62
C SER A 82 -4.79 10.11 -16.17
N THR A 83 -3.93 10.56 -15.28
CA THR A 83 -4.03 11.91 -14.77
C THR A 83 -2.76 12.69 -15.04
N PRO A 84 -2.86 14.01 -15.05
CA PRO A 84 -1.67 14.83 -15.24
C PRO A 84 -0.68 14.76 -14.10
N ARG A 85 -1.08 14.17 -12.99
CA ARG A 85 -0.22 14.13 -11.83
C ARG A 85 0.61 12.86 -11.72
N LYS A 86 0.56 12.03 -12.74
CA LYS A 86 1.19 10.74 -12.60
C LYS A 86 2.69 10.85 -12.34
N GLU A 87 3.34 11.82 -12.94
CA GLU A 87 4.78 11.93 -12.74
C GLU A 87 5.13 12.27 -11.30
N LYS A 88 4.32 13.12 -10.70
CA LYS A 88 4.56 13.48 -9.33
C LYS A 88 4.36 12.27 -8.42
N VAL A 89 3.33 11.49 -8.68
CA VAL A 89 3.05 10.33 -7.88
C VAL A 89 4.15 9.29 -8.03
N PHE A 90 4.59 9.04 -9.24
CA PHE A 90 5.65 8.08 -9.46
C PHE A 90 6.94 8.52 -8.80
N LYS A 91 7.20 9.82 -8.79
CA LYS A 91 8.38 10.30 -8.12
C LYS A 91 8.33 10.02 -6.63
N VAL A 92 7.19 10.22 -6.01
CA VAL A 92 7.05 9.96 -4.60
C VAL A 92 7.32 8.50 -4.29
N PHE A 93 6.75 7.60 -5.08
CA PHE A 93 6.96 6.19 -4.84
C PHE A 93 8.41 5.79 -5.11
N ARG A 94 9.03 6.38 -6.10
CA ARG A 94 10.41 6.09 -6.39
C ARG A 94 11.31 6.54 -5.23
N ASP A 95 11.03 7.73 -4.71
CA ASP A 95 11.82 8.24 -3.59
C ASP A 95 11.65 7.36 -2.37
N GLU A 96 10.45 6.88 -2.15
CA GLU A 96 10.18 6.00 -1.04
C GLU A 96 10.93 4.69 -1.19
N ALA A 97 10.92 4.13 -2.37
CA ALA A 97 11.62 2.88 -2.63
C ALA A 97 13.11 3.04 -2.45
N GLU A 98 13.65 4.15 -2.90
CA GLU A 98 15.07 4.40 -2.72
C GLU A 98 15.43 4.52 -1.25
N LYS A 99 14.55 5.13 -0.48
CA LYS A 99 14.80 5.29 0.92
C LYS A 99 14.85 3.92 1.60
N HIS A 100 13.93 3.05 1.24
CA HIS A 100 13.92 1.71 1.79
C HIS A 100 15.14 0.92 1.35
N ALA A 101 15.49 1.02 0.10
CA ALA A 101 16.64 0.30 -0.41
C ALA A 101 17.91 0.76 0.25
N ARG A 102 18.02 2.06 0.46
CA ARG A 102 19.21 2.60 1.09
C ARG A 102 19.34 2.11 2.52
N ARG A 103 18.21 1.97 3.21
CA ARG A 103 18.21 1.50 4.55
C ARG A 103 18.72 0.07 4.65
N PHE A 104 18.25 -0.78 3.75
CA PHE A 104 18.71 -2.13 3.73
C PHE A 104 20.15 -2.24 3.35
N VAL A 105 20.51 -1.60 2.28
CA VAL A 105 21.83 -1.70 1.74
C VAL A 105 22.84 -1.15 2.71
N GLY A 106 22.49 -0.08 3.38
CA GLY A 106 23.41 0.53 4.31
C GLY A 106 23.78 -0.39 5.41
N ILE A 107 22.95 -1.38 5.65
CA ILE A 107 23.23 -2.25 6.71
C ILE A 107 24.25 -3.30 6.36
N ASP A 108 24.12 -3.90 5.22
CA ASP A 108 24.95 -5.04 5.04
C ASP A 108 25.65 -5.14 3.74
N THR A 109 25.26 -4.38 2.79
CA THR A 109 25.76 -4.68 1.51
C THR A 109 26.32 -3.59 0.81
N ILE A 110 26.85 -2.72 1.53
CA ILE A 110 27.51 -1.66 0.91
C ILE A 110 28.45 -2.17 -0.09
N GLY A 111 29.14 -3.20 0.24
CA GLY A 111 30.05 -3.73 -0.70
C GLY A 111 29.35 -4.25 -1.92
N LEU A 112 28.22 -4.84 -1.70
CA LEU A 112 27.50 -5.32 -2.80
C LEU A 112 27.10 -4.24 -3.72
N ALA A 113 26.66 -3.19 -3.16
CA ALA A 113 26.24 -2.10 -3.96
C ALA A 113 27.32 -1.61 -4.83
N ASN A 114 28.51 -1.84 -4.46
CA ASN A 114 29.56 -1.38 -5.23
C ASN A 114 29.86 -2.15 -6.39
N GLN A 115 29.28 -3.24 -6.49
CA GLN A 115 29.66 -4.00 -7.53
C GLN A 115 29.24 -3.69 -8.74
#